data_12c36bcdcaaf5f86e101ad56633c6617
#
_entry.id   12c36bcdcaaf5f86e101ad56633c6617
#
_cell.length_a   1.000
_cell.length_b   1.000
_cell.length_c   1.000
_cell.angle_alpha   90.00
_cell.angle_beta   90.00
_cell.angle_gamma   90.00
#
_symmetry.space_group_name_H-M   'P 1'
#
loop_
_entity.id
_entity.type
_entity.pdbx_description
1 polymer ?
#
loop_
_entity_poly.entity_id
_entity_poly.type
_entity_poly.pdbx_seq_one_letter_code
_entity_poly.pdbx_strand_id
1 'polypeptide(L)'
;MTAPILAAAVFCITVSVVQLTSVAIAVGRFRRSGPSGPPSKLPSAVGHFPSVSIVRPLCGIDNYAEETLSSTFDLDYPHYEILFCVASAKDPVVPFVKTLMADYASRSARLLIGDDRVSPNPKLNNVVKGWRAAHHDWIVIADSNVLMPPDYIERLFASWRDDTGLVASPPVGCRPDGVWAEVECAFLNTYQARWQYIVDTFGFGFAQGKTMLWRRGDLDAAGGIEALGKEIAEDAAATKVVRGAGLKVRLVNRPLAQPLGRRSAAEVWNRQLRWARLRRASFLLY
;
A
#
# COMPACT_ATOMS: atom_id res chain seq x y z
N MET A 1 -48.58 9.72 -0.40
CA MET A 1 -47.20 10.24 -0.15
C MET A 1 -46.97 11.39 -1.11
N THR A 2 -46.48 12.52 -0.63
CA THR A 2 -46.11 13.64 -1.50
C THR A 2 -44.81 13.31 -2.26
N ALA A 3 -44.66 13.86 -3.46
CA ALA A 3 -43.47 13.61 -4.29
C ALA A 3 -42.11 13.74 -3.56
N PRO A 4 -41.90 14.76 -2.68
CA PRO A 4 -40.64 14.87 -1.93
C PRO A 4 -40.42 13.74 -0.91
N ILE A 5 -41.50 13.23 -0.28
CA ILE A 5 -41.38 12.08 0.64
C ILE A 5 -40.98 10.81 -0.12
N LEU A 6 -41.58 10.60 -1.30
CA LEU A 6 -41.21 9.47 -2.16
C LEU A 6 -39.73 9.56 -2.61
N ALA A 7 -39.31 10.74 -3.04
CA ALA A 7 -37.91 10.97 -3.46
C ALA A 7 -36.91 10.72 -2.31
N ALA A 8 -37.21 11.22 -1.11
CA ALA A 8 -36.39 10.96 0.09
C ALA A 8 -36.35 9.47 0.45
N ALA A 9 -37.49 8.78 0.39
CA ALA A 9 -37.54 7.34 0.67
C ALA A 9 -36.71 6.53 -0.35
N VAL A 10 -36.86 6.83 -1.64
CA VAL A 10 -36.04 6.18 -2.70
C VAL A 10 -34.56 6.43 -2.49
N PHE A 11 -34.15 7.67 -2.18
CA PHE A 11 -32.77 8.00 -1.87
C PHE A 11 -32.24 7.19 -0.68
N CYS A 12 -32.96 7.18 0.44
CA CYS A 12 -32.56 6.43 1.65
C CYS A 12 -32.44 4.92 1.37
N ILE A 13 -33.42 4.34 0.67
CA ILE A 13 -33.38 2.92 0.29
C ILE A 13 -32.18 2.62 -0.58
N THR A 14 -31.95 3.42 -1.62
CA THR A 14 -30.82 3.24 -2.55
C THR A 14 -29.48 3.30 -1.82
N VAL A 15 -29.27 4.32 -0.98
CA VAL A 15 -28.03 4.46 -0.19
C VAL A 15 -27.86 3.28 0.78
N SER A 16 -28.93 2.86 1.44
CA SER A 16 -28.89 1.71 2.37
C SER A 16 -28.53 0.42 1.64
N VAL A 17 -29.14 0.15 0.48
CA VAL A 17 -28.82 -1.04 -0.34
C VAL A 17 -27.36 -1.02 -0.79
N VAL A 18 -26.86 0.13 -1.29
CA VAL A 18 -25.45 0.29 -1.69
C VAL A 18 -24.53 0.02 -0.51
N GLN A 19 -24.83 0.58 0.67
CA GLN A 19 -24.01 0.39 1.88
C GLN A 19 -23.99 -1.08 2.32
N LEU A 20 -25.15 -1.71 2.45
CA LEU A 20 -25.27 -3.12 2.88
C LEU A 20 -24.59 -4.06 1.90
N THR A 21 -24.80 -3.86 0.60
CA THR A 21 -24.16 -4.65 -0.46
C THR A 21 -22.64 -4.51 -0.39
N SER A 22 -22.14 -3.28 -0.21
CA SER A 22 -20.72 -3.01 -0.09
C SER A 22 -20.07 -3.72 1.12
N VAL A 23 -20.76 -3.73 2.25
CA VAL A 23 -20.31 -4.47 3.44
C VAL A 23 -20.31 -5.97 3.18
N ALA A 24 -21.39 -6.50 2.58
CA ALA A 24 -21.51 -7.91 2.27
C ALA A 24 -20.40 -8.41 1.33
N ILE A 25 -20.06 -7.63 0.30
CA ILE A 25 -18.95 -7.93 -0.62
C ILE A 25 -17.62 -7.96 0.14
N ALA A 26 -17.33 -6.94 0.95
CA ALA A 26 -16.09 -6.87 1.72
C ALA A 26 -15.97 -8.04 2.70
N VAL A 27 -17.01 -8.31 3.49
CA VAL A 27 -17.04 -9.44 4.44
C VAL A 27 -16.93 -10.79 3.73
N GLY A 28 -17.65 -10.95 2.61
CA GLY A 28 -17.57 -12.18 1.80
C GLY A 28 -16.17 -12.44 1.27
N ARG A 29 -15.46 -11.39 0.86
CA ARG A 29 -14.07 -11.49 0.40
C ARG A 29 -13.14 -11.95 1.53
N PHE A 30 -13.24 -11.34 2.72
CA PHE A 30 -12.43 -11.72 3.88
C PHE A 30 -12.70 -13.15 4.35
N ARG A 31 -13.96 -13.58 4.37
CA ARG A 31 -14.33 -14.95 4.76
C ARG A 31 -13.80 -16.01 3.79
N ARG A 32 -13.76 -15.71 2.49
CA ARG A 32 -13.23 -16.62 1.46
C ARG A 32 -11.70 -16.76 1.49
N SER A 33 -11.01 -15.82 2.12
CA SER A 33 -9.53 -15.80 2.18
C SER A 33 -8.92 -16.87 3.11
N GLY A 34 -9.72 -17.70 3.77
CA GLY A 34 -9.27 -18.82 4.61
C GLY A 34 -8.50 -18.39 5.89
N PRO A 35 -8.08 -19.34 6.74
CA PRO A 35 -7.23 -19.07 7.90
C PRO A 35 -5.83 -18.57 7.50
N SER A 36 -5.18 -17.87 8.43
CA SER A 36 -3.83 -17.31 8.24
C SER A 36 -2.81 -18.45 8.12
N GLY A 37 -2.10 -18.47 7.03
CA GLY A 37 -0.98 -19.36 6.75
C GLY A 37 -0.45 -19.06 5.36
N PRO A 38 0.84 -19.25 5.10
CA PRO A 38 1.38 -19.11 3.76
C PRO A 38 0.62 -20.06 2.81
N PRO A 39 0.31 -19.62 1.58
CA PRO A 39 -0.27 -20.50 0.59
C PRO A 39 0.70 -21.68 0.36
N SER A 40 0.21 -22.89 0.42
CA SER A 40 1.00 -24.10 0.19
C SER A 40 1.65 -24.14 -1.21
N LYS A 41 1.12 -23.35 -2.14
CA LYS A 41 1.67 -23.13 -3.50
C LYS A 41 1.38 -21.70 -3.94
N LEU A 42 2.39 -21.05 -4.49
CA LEU A 42 2.21 -19.76 -5.18
C LEU A 42 1.47 -19.96 -6.50
N PRO A 43 0.78 -18.92 -7.02
CA PRO A 43 0.17 -18.98 -8.35
C PRO A 43 1.20 -19.34 -9.43
N SER A 44 0.78 -20.08 -10.46
CA SER A 44 1.66 -20.52 -11.57
C SER A 44 2.39 -19.36 -12.24
N ALA A 45 1.76 -18.20 -12.32
CA ALA A 45 2.32 -16.95 -12.86
C ALA A 45 3.54 -16.43 -12.08
N VAL A 46 3.74 -16.87 -10.84
CA VAL A 46 4.82 -16.37 -9.94
C VAL A 46 6.02 -17.36 -9.92
N GLY A 47 5.75 -18.66 -10.09
CA GLY A 47 6.77 -19.70 -9.95
C GLY A 47 7.02 -20.09 -8.48
N HIS A 48 8.22 -20.56 -8.18
CA HIS A 48 8.56 -21.11 -6.87
C HIS A 48 9.39 -20.11 -6.07
N PHE A 49 8.80 -19.45 -5.07
CA PHE A 49 9.44 -18.53 -4.12
C PHE A 49 10.51 -17.61 -4.74
N PRO A 50 10.12 -16.70 -5.66
CA PRO A 50 11.08 -15.80 -6.29
C PRO A 50 11.71 -14.87 -5.27
N SER A 51 12.98 -14.51 -5.48
CA SER A 51 13.65 -13.53 -4.63
C SER A 51 13.03 -12.13 -4.75
N VAL A 52 12.93 -11.41 -3.64
CA VAL A 52 12.21 -10.13 -3.53
C VAL A 52 13.09 -9.03 -2.95
N SER A 53 13.04 -7.83 -3.52
CA SER A 53 13.61 -6.63 -2.93
C SER A 53 12.51 -5.78 -2.29
N ILE A 54 12.63 -5.47 -1.00
CA ILE A 54 11.70 -4.62 -0.26
C ILE A 54 12.27 -3.22 -0.14
N VAL A 55 11.68 -2.26 -0.84
CA VAL A 55 12.08 -0.84 -0.79
C VAL A 55 11.18 -0.11 0.20
N ARG A 56 11.79 0.43 1.25
CA ARG A 56 11.10 1.18 2.31
C ARG A 56 11.57 2.64 2.32
N PRO A 57 10.81 3.57 1.72
CA PRO A 57 11.09 5.00 1.85
C PRO A 57 10.77 5.46 3.26
N LEU A 58 11.71 6.15 3.89
CA LEU A 58 11.62 6.63 5.27
C LEU A 58 11.76 8.15 5.30
N CYS A 59 11.03 8.79 6.22
CA CYS A 59 11.14 10.22 6.52
C CYS A 59 10.65 10.47 7.94
N GLY A 60 11.56 10.80 8.85
CA GLY A 60 11.27 10.95 10.27
C GLY A 60 10.93 9.63 10.96
N ILE A 61 10.53 9.72 12.22
CA ILE A 61 10.10 8.58 13.05
C ILE A 61 8.60 8.71 13.28
N ASP A 62 7.82 7.74 12.79
CA ASP A 62 6.36 7.66 12.99
C ASP A 62 6.03 6.89 14.28
N ASN A 63 4.77 6.95 14.71
CA ASN A 63 4.27 6.07 15.76
C ASN A 63 4.52 4.61 15.38
N TYR A 64 4.90 3.78 16.33
CA TYR A 64 5.21 2.37 16.10
C TYR A 64 6.34 2.10 15.09
N ALA A 65 7.25 3.06 14.84
CA ALA A 65 8.35 2.89 13.89
C ALA A 65 9.22 1.65 14.21
N GLU A 66 9.48 1.41 15.49
CA GLU A 66 10.23 0.22 15.93
C GLU A 66 9.55 -1.08 15.45
N GLU A 67 8.27 -1.24 15.76
CA GLU A 67 7.52 -2.45 15.42
C GLU A 67 7.31 -2.59 13.90
N THR A 68 6.98 -1.49 13.21
CA THR A 68 6.72 -1.54 11.77
C THR A 68 7.99 -1.74 10.95
N LEU A 69 9.14 -1.26 11.40
CA LEU A 69 10.40 -1.46 10.69
C LEU A 69 11.05 -2.80 11.04
N SER A 70 11.02 -3.23 12.32
CA SER A 70 11.51 -4.54 12.71
C SER A 70 10.73 -5.68 12.05
N SER A 71 9.41 -5.54 11.89
CA SER A 71 8.59 -6.54 11.22
C SER A 71 9.05 -6.90 9.79
N THR A 72 9.85 -6.03 9.16
CA THR A 72 10.44 -6.33 7.84
C THR A 72 11.54 -7.39 7.93
N PHE A 73 12.20 -7.53 9.09
CA PHE A 73 13.25 -8.53 9.31
C PHE A 73 12.70 -9.88 9.76
N ASP A 74 11.45 -9.90 10.21
CA ASP A 74 10.78 -11.08 10.80
C ASP A 74 9.89 -11.81 9.77
N LEU A 75 10.08 -11.57 8.49
CA LEU A 75 9.33 -12.26 7.44
C LEU A 75 9.77 -13.74 7.32
N ASP A 76 8.77 -14.61 7.21
CA ASP A 76 8.97 -16.04 6.96
C ASP A 76 9.05 -16.31 5.45
N TYR A 77 10.06 -15.71 4.80
CA TYR A 77 10.29 -15.84 3.37
C TYR A 77 11.77 -16.14 3.10
N PRO A 78 12.10 -17.11 2.22
CA PRO A 78 13.47 -17.62 2.13
C PRO A 78 14.47 -16.62 1.56
N HIS A 79 14.07 -15.84 0.55
CA HIS A 79 15.01 -15.00 -0.21
C HIS A 79 14.47 -13.59 -0.42
N TYR A 80 14.91 -12.66 0.41
CA TYR A 80 14.61 -11.24 0.23
C TYR A 80 15.74 -10.35 0.74
N GLU A 81 15.80 -9.13 0.23
CA GLU A 81 16.64 -8.05 0.72
C GLU A 81 15.78 -6.85 1.13
N ILE A 82 16.31 -6.02 2.03
CA ILE A 82 15.66 -4.81 2.53
C ILE A 82 16.47 -3.58 2.13
N LEU A 83 15.80 -2.61 1.52
CA LEU A 83 16.39 -1.35 1.08
C LEU A 83 15.68 -0.19 1.78
N PHE A 84 16.26 0.30 2.86
CA PHE A 84 15.79 1.51 3.52
C PHE A 84 16.30 2.73 2.75
N CYS A 85 15.40 3.62 2.36
CA CYS A 85 15.71 4.79 1.54
C CYS A 85 15.40 6.07 2.31
N VAL A 86 16.39 6.93 2.50
CA VAL A 86 16.28 8.19 3.25
C VAL A 86 16.84 9.32 2.40
N ALA A 87 16.12 10.46 2.34
CA ALA A 87 16.58 11.60 1.54
C ALA A 87 17.80 12.32 2.14
N SER A 88 17.95 12.32 3.46
CA SER A 88 19.01 13.07 4.16
C SER A 88 19.68 12.24 5.24
N ALA A 89 21.01 12.32 5.31
CA ALA A 89 21.78 11.70 6.40
C ALA A 89 21.47 12.29 7.79
N LYS A 90 20.85 13.48 7.83
CA LYS A 90 20.44 14.16 9.07
C LYS A 90 19.03 13.77 9.53
N ASP A 91 18.32 12.93 8.79
CA ASP A 91 16.99 12.46 9.20
C ASP A 91 17.10 11.66 10.52
N PRO A 92 16.25 11.92 11.52
CA PRO A 92 16.28 11.24 12.81
C PRO A 92 16.06 9.72 12.71
N VAL A 93 15.51 9.22 11.62
CA VAL A 93 15.35 7.78 11.38
C VAL A 93 16.68 7.08 11.07
N VAL A 94 17.71 7.81 10.61
CA VAL A 94 18.99 7.22 10.20
C VAL A 94 19.71 6.46 11.33
N PRO A 95 19.97 7.05 12.51
CA PRO A 95 20.58 6.32 13.60
C PRO A 95 19.72 5.15 14.06
N PHE A 96 18.39 5.31 14.08
CA PHE A 96 17.45 4.25 14.46
C PHE A 96 17.56 3.04 13.51
N VAL A 97 17.52 3.25 12.21
CA VAL A 97 17.64 2.16 11.22
C VAL A 97 19.00 1.48 11.27
N LYS A 98 20.09 2.22 11.53
CA LYS A 98 21.42 1.64 11.69
C LYS A 98 21.50 0.69 12.90
N THR A 99 20.89 1.07 14.03
CA THR A 99 20.78 0.19 15.21
C THR A 99 19.98 -1.06 14.85
N LEU A 100 18.80 -0.88 14.25
CA LEU A 100 17.95 -1.99 13.87
C LEU A 100 18.66 -2.96 12.89
N MET A 101 19.39 -2.46 11.90
CA MET A 101 20.19 -3.30 11.00
C MET A 101 21.31 -4.06 11.72
N ALA A 102 21.89 -3.50 12.77
CA ALA A 102 22.91 -4.18 13.57
C ALA A 102 22.28 -5.31 14.42
N ASP A 103 21.09 -5.10 14.99
CA ASP A 103 20.37 -6.10 15.76
C ASP A 103 19.94 -7.30 14.89
N TYR A 104 19.66 -7.07 13.60
CA TYR A 104 19.27 -8.08 12.61
C TYR A 104 20.38 -8.37 11.59
N ALA A 105 21.65 -8.44 12.02
CA ALA A 105 22.83 -8.56 11.14
C ALA A 105 22.84 -9.79 10.21
N SER A 106 22.03 -10.82 10.50
CA SER A 106 21.88 -12.00 9.63
C SER A 106 21.01 -11.76 8.40
N ARG A 107 20.25 -10.66 8.35
CA ARG A 107 19.36 -10.31 7.25
C ARG A 107 20.05 -9.35 6.28
N SER A 108 19.83 -9.55 4.97
CA SER A 108 20.35 -8.65 3.94
C SER A 108 19.59 -7.32 3.98
N ALA A 109 20.19 -6.28 4.57
CA ALA A 109 19.62 -4.95 4.64
C ALA A 109 20.63 -3.88 4.27
N ARG A 110 20.21 -2.84 3.55
CA ARG A 110 21.03 -1.69 3.16
C ARG A 110 20.28 -0.39 3.44
N LEU A 111 21.01 0.63 3.92
CA LEU A 111 20.51 2.00 4.08
C LEU A 111 21.06 2.87 2.95
N LEU A 112 20.18 3.36 2.10
CA LEU A 112 20.50 4.22 0.94
C LEU A 112 20.12 5.66 1.29
N ILE A 113 21.10 6.55 1.23
CA ILE A 113 20.92 7.98 1.57
C ILE A 113 21.14 8.83 0.32
N GLY A 114 20.26 9.77 0.05
CA GLY A 114 20.31 10.70 -1.06
C GLY A 114 18.93 11.13 -1.53
N ASP A 115 18.86 12.22 -2.28
CA ASP A 115 17.62 12.80 -2.82
C ASP A 115 17.68 12.81 -4.36
N ASP A 116 17.09 11.79 -4.98
CA ASP A 116 17.01 11.66 -6.44
C ASP A 116 15.78 12.43 -6.96
N ARG A 117 15.97 13.70 -7.28
CA ARG A 117 14.88 14.62 -7.68
C ARG A 117 14.37 14.36 -9.09
N VAL A 118 13.62 13.26 -9.28
CA VAL A 118 13.01 12.88 -10.56
C VAL A 118 11.57 13.42 -10.72
N SER A 119 10.95 13.86 -9.62
CA SER A 119 9.56 14.34 -9.63
C SER A 119 9.29 15.34 -8.50
N PRO A 120 8.13 16.02 -8.52
CA PRO A 120 7.67 16.82 -7.39
C PRO A 120 7.28 15.97 -6.14
N ASN A 121 7.16 14.65 -6.28
CA ASN A 121 6.80 13.75 -5.18
C ASN A 121 8.04 13.32 -4.38
N PRO A 122 8.23 13.81 -3.12
CA PRO A 122 9.40 13.47 -2.33
C PRO A 122 9.51 11.97 -2.00
N LYS A 123 8.36 11.28 -1.88
CA LYS A 123 8.36 9.83 -1.65
C LYS A 123 8.92 9.09 -2.85
N LEU A 124 8.48 9.42 -4.06
CA LEU A 124 9.01 8.79 -5.27
C LEU A 124 10.50 9.06 -5.42
N ASN A 125 10.96 10.30 -5.20
CA ASN A 125 12.38 10.65 -5.23
C ASN A 125 13.18 9.76 -4.27
N ASN A 126 12.60 9.42 -3.11
CA ASN A 126 13.24 8.54 -2.15
C ASN A 126 13.19 7.06 -2.55
N VAL A 127 12.16 6.63 -3.28
CA VAL A 127 12.00 5.24 -3.79
C VAL A 127 12.95 4.94 -4.94
N VAL A 128 13.23 5.91 -5.83
CA VAL A 128 14.03 5.71 -7.06
C VAL A 128 15.37 5.06 -6.79
N LYS A 129 16.12 5.50 -5.75
CA LYS A 129 17.42 4.89 -5.40
C LYS A 129 17.29 3.43 -4.98
N GLY A 130 16.21 3.11 -4.23
CA GLY A 130 15.91 1.74 -3.83
C GLY A 130 15.55 0.87 -5.02
N TRP A 131 14.73 1.35 -5.93
CA TRP A 131 14.39 0.66 -7.17
C TRP A 131 15.63 0.32 -8.00
N ARG A 132 16.50 1.30 -8.21
CA ARG A 132 17.75 1.13 -8.98
C ARG A 132 18.74 0.20 -8.30
N ALA A 133 18.82 0.23 -6.96
CA ALA A 133 19.71 -0.59 -6.16
C ALA A 133 19.18 -2.01 -5.89
N ALA A 134 17.93 -2.28 -6.15
CA ALA A 134 17.30 -3.59 -5.95
C ALA A 134 17.95 -4.64 -6.88
N HIS A 135 18.26 -5.83 -6.33
CA HIS A 135 18.89 -6.90 -7.08
C HIS A 135 17.90 -7.86 -7.74
N HIS A 136 16.66 -7.85 -7.28
CA HIS A 136 15.66 -8.84 -7.70
C HIS A 136 14.61 -8.23 -8.64
N ASP A 137 13.99 -9.09 -9.48
CA ASP A 137 12.94 -8.67 -10.42
C ASP A 137 11.61 -8.37 -9.74
N TRP A 138 11.37 -8.98 -8.60
CA TRP A 138 10.19 -8.70 -7.80
C TRP A 138 10.52 -7.64 -6.76
N ILE A 139 9.84 -6.50 -6.85
CA ILE A 139 10.11 -5.36 -5.98
C ILE A 139 8.83 -4.96 -5.25
N VAL A 140 8.93 -4.89 -3.94
CA VAL A 140 7.88 -4.34 -3.09
C VAL A 140 8.28 -2.92 -2.66
N ILE A 141 7.43 -1.95 -2.93
CA ILE A 141 7.52 -0.61 -2.35
C ILE A 141 6.55 -0.56 -1.18
N ALA A 142 7.04 -0.33 0.04
CA ALA A 142 6.21 -0.33 1.24
C ALA A 142 6.50 0.88 2.14
N ASP A 143 5.46 1.62 2.54
CA ASP A 143 5.59 2.74 3.48
C ASP A 143 6.15 2.30 4.84
N SER A 144 6.82 3.23 5.54
CA SER A 144 7.42 3.01 6.87
C SER A 144 6.44 2.52 7.93
N ASN A 145 5.17 2.88 7.82
CA ASN A 145 4.12 2.57 8.80
C ASN A 145 3.26 1.34 8.46
N VAL A 146 3.70 0.51 7.55
CA VAL A 146 3.07 -0.79 7.27
C VAL A 146 3.65 -1.82 8.22
N LEU A 147 2.79 -2.45 9.02
CA LEU A 147 3.13 -3.60 9.84
C LEU A 147 3.08 -4.86 8.97
N MET A 148 4.22 -5.50 8.80
CA MET A 148 4.36 -6.67 7.94
C MET A 148 4.17 -7.96 8.76
N PRO A 149 3.12 -8.76 8.48
CA PRO A 149 3.01 -10.07 9.11
C PRO A 149 4.07 -11.04 8.53
N PRO A 150 4.41 -12.14 9.23
CA PRO A 150 5.41 -13.10 8.75
C PRO A 150 5.17 -13.60 7.32
N ASP A 151 3.92 -13.78 6.91
CA ASP A 151 3.47 -14.24 5.57
C ASP A 151 3.20 -13.06 4.59
N TYR A 152 3.85 -11.91 4.80
CA TYR A 152 3.62 -10.68 4.03
C TYR A 152 3.82 -10.86 2.52
N ILE A 153 4.94 -11.42 2.13
CA ILE A 153 5.32 -11.60 0.71
C ILE A 153 4.39 -12.61 0.03
N GLU A 154 4.09 -13.70 0.71
CA GLU A 154 3.18 -14.73 0.20
C GLU A 154 1.76 -14.19 0.00
N ARG A 155 1.27 -13.29 0.87
CA ARG A 155 -0.03 -12.62 0.69
C ARG A 155 -0.06 -11.78 -0.57
N LEU A 156 1.02 -11.11 -0.89
CA LEU A 156 1.14 -10.33 -2.11
C LEU A 156 1.10 -11.24 -3.34
N PHE A 157 1.93 -12.27 -3.35
CA PHE A 157 1.97 -13.23 -4.46
C PHE A 157 0.68 -14.02 -4.63
N ALA A 158 -0.01 -14.37 -3.55
CA ALA A 158 -1.30 -15.07 -3.61
C ALA A 158 -2.37 -14.31 -4.42
N SER A 159 -2.20 -12.99 -4.57
CA SER A 159 -3.10 -12.15 -5.36
C SER A 159 -2.62 -11.93 -6.81
N TRP A 160 -1.41 -12.38 -7.17
CA TRP A 160 -0.89 -12.26 -8.52
C TRP A 160 -1.58 -13.23 -9.50
N ARG A 161 -1.86 -12.79 -10.71
CA ARG A 161 -2.45 -13.56 -11.83
C ARG A 161 -1.73 -13.17 -13.12
N ASP A 162 -1.99 -13.90 -14.21
CA ASP A 162 -1.34 -13.67 -15.52
C ASP A 162 -1.61 -12.26 -16.07
N ASP A 163 -2.76 -11.67 -15.75
CA ASP A 163 -3.16 -10.32 -16.17
C ASP A 163 -2.82 -9.23 -15.15
N THR A 164 -1.98 -9.52 -14.14
CA THR A 164 -1.63 -8.59 -13.07
C THR A 164 -0.37 -7.81 -13.42
N GLY A 165 -0.41 -6.50 -13.34
CA GLY A 165 0.77 -5.64 -13.44
C GLY A 165 1.22 -5.08 -12.09
N LEU A 166 0.34 -5.12 -11.07
CA LEU A 166 0.61 -4.61 -9.72
C LEU A 166 -0.31 -5.27 -8.70
N VAL A 167 0.25 -5.69 -7.57
CA VAL A 167 -0.53 -6.02 -6.38
C VAL A 167 -0.34 -4.96 -5.32
N ALA A 168 -1.44 -4.43 -4.78
CA ALA A 168 -1.43 -3.44 -3.71
C ALA A 168 -2.24 -3.88 -2.49
N SER A 169 -2.02 -3.21 -1.36
CA SER A 169 -2.85 -3.36 -0.17
C SER A 169 -3.51 -2.03 0.19
N PRO A 170 -4.82 -1.99 0.40
CA PRO A 170 -5.44 -0.81 0.98
C PRO A 170 -4.94 -0.61 2.41
N PRO A 171 -4.87 0.64 2.90
CA PRO A 171 -4.53 0.90 4.28
C PRO A 171 -5.66 0.43 5.20
N VAL A 172 -5.34 -0.36 6.21
CA VAL A 172 -6.26 -0.70 7.29
C VAL A 172 -5.67 -0.20 8.60
N GLY A 173 -6.32 0.82 9.17
CA GLY A 173 -5.91 1.39 10.44
C GLY A 173 -6.14 0.40 11.60
N CYS A 174 -5.20 0.34 12.51
CA CYS A 174 -5.33 -0.39 13.78
C CYS A 174 -4.66 0.39 14.91
N ARG A 175 -4.92 -0.03 16.15
CA ARG A 175 -4.36 0.57 17.38
C ARG A 175 -4.47 2.10 17.41
N PRO A 176 -5.67 2.67 17.21
CA PRO A 176 -5.87 4.09 17.41
C PRO A 176 -5.71 4.45 18.90
N ASP A 177 -5.10 5.60 19.19
CA ASP A 177 -5.02 6.18 20.52
C ASP A 177 -5.70 7.56 20.51
N GLY A 178 -6.86 7.64 21.14
CA GLY A 178 -7.70 8.83 21.25
C GLY A 178 -8.65 9.05 20.06
N VAL A 179 -9.64 9.91 20.28
CA VAL A 179 -10.81 10.11 19.41
C VAL A 179 -10.44 10.40 17.96
N TRP A 180 -9.45 11.24 17.71
CA TRP A 180 -9.09 11.60 16.33
C TRP A 180 -8.41 10.44 15.59
N ALA A 181 -7.64 9.63 16.29
CA ALA A 181 -7.07 8.41 15.71
C ALA A 181 -8.16 7.36 15.42
N GLU A 182 -9.19 7.26 16.27
CA GLU A 182 -10.37 6.40 16.04
C GLU A 182 -11.16 6.87 14.81
N VAL A 183 -11.37 8.19 14.65
CA VAL A 183 -12.00 8.75 13.45
C VAL A 183 -11.21 8.42 12.19
N GLU A 184 -9.88 8.57 12.23
CA GLU A 184 -9.03 8.19 11.10
C GLU A 184 -9.11 6.68 10.81
N CYS A 185 -9.05 5.85 11.85
CA CYS A 185 -9.18 4.40 11.73
C CYS A 185 -10.51 4.00 11.08
N ALA A 186 -11.61 4.58 11.54
CA ALA A 186 -12.93 4.36 10.98
C ALA A 186 -12.99 4.76 9.50
N PHE A 187 -12.42 5.91 9.13
CA PHE A 187 -12.38 6.37 7.74
C PHE A 187 -11.57 5.43 6.83
N LEU A 188 -10.39 5.01 7.28
CA LEU A 188 -9.55 4.06 6.55
C LEU A 188 -10.26 2.74 6.30
N ASN A 189 -10.88 2.18 7.35
CA ASN A 189 -11.42 0.82 7.32
C ASN A 189 -12.81 0.77 6.66
N THR A 190 -13.70 1.72 6.96
CA THR A 190 -15.09 1.67 6.51
C THR A 190 -15.32 2.39 5.18
N TYR A 191 -14.49 3.37 4.84
CA TYR A 191 -14.61 4.11 3.59
C TYR A 191 -13.52 3.67 2.59
N GLN A 192 -12.25 3.89 2.87
CA GLN A 192 -11.21 3.65 1.89
C GLN A 192 -11.04 2.17 1.53
N ALA A 193 -10.71 1.32 2.50
CA ALA A 193 -10.45 -0.10 2.23
C ALA A 193 -11.67 -0.80 1.65
N ARG A 194 -12.87 -0.54 2.22
CA ARG A 194 -14.10 -1.16 1.74
C ARG A 194 -14.37 -0.85 0.27
N TRP A 195 -14.34 0.44 -0.13
CA TRP A 195 -14.61 0.82 -1.52
C TRP A 195 -13.54 0.32 -2.48
N GLN A 196 -12.28 0.28 -2.07
CA GLN A 196 -11.22 -0.32 -2.88
C GLN A 196 -11.49 -1.79 -3.15
N TYR A 197 -11.89 -2.57 -2.15
CA TYR A 197 -12.24 -3.97 -2.33
C TYR A 197 -13.45 -4.18 -3.24
N ILE A 198 -14.43 -3.30 -3.17
CA ILE A 198 -15.59 -3.37 -4.07
C ILE A 198 -15.15 -3.18 -5.52
N VAL A 199 -14.44 -2.12 -5.84
CA VAL A 199 -14.04 -1.84 -7.21
C VAL A 199 -13.06 -2.90 -7.75
N ASP A 200 -12.18 -3.44 -6.90
CA ASP A 200 -11.29 -4.54 -7.26
C ASP A 200 -12.08 -5.84 -7.54
N THR A 201 -13.16 -6.09 -6.80
CA THR A 201 -14.05 -7.25 -7.06
C THR A 201 -14.66 -7.20 -8.45
N PHE A 202 -14.91 -6.01 -8.98
CA PHE A 202 -15.41 -5.80 -10.35
C PHE A 202 -14.29 -5.64 -11.39
N GLY A 203 -13.03 -5.86 -11.02
CA GLY A 203 -11.88 -5.77 -11.94
C GLY A 203 -11.34 -4.35 -12.15
N PHE A 204 -11.82 -3.36 -11.39
CA PHE A 204 -11.39 -1.97 -11.45
C PHE A 204 -10.44 -1.58 -10.31
N GLY A 205 -9.67 -2.53 -9.79
CA GLY A 205 -8.68 -2.26 -8.75
C GLY A 205 -7.77 -1.09 -9.10
N PHE A 206 -7.31 -0.36 -8.09
CA PHE A 206 -6.36 0.74 -8.22
C PHE A 206 -5.30 0.67 -7.14
N ALA A 207 -4.13 1.21 -7.45
CA ALA A 207 -2.98 1.17 -6.56
C ALA A 207 -3.20 2.02 -5.30
N GLN A 208 -2.53 1.60 -4.24
CA GLN A 208 -2.36 2.36 -3.00
C GLN A 208 -0.88 2.36 -2.63
N GLY A 209 -0.36 3.54 -2.36
CA GLY A 209 1.05 3.75 -2.08
C GLY A 209 1.57 3.11 -0.80
N LYS A 210 0.71 2.47 0.01
CA LYS A 210 1.11 1.79 1.25
C LYS A 210 1.91 0.52 1.01
N THR A 211 1.51 -0.27 0.04
CA THR A 211 2.21 -1.48 -0.40
C THR A 211 1.94 -1.70 -1.87
N MET A 212 2.99 -1.84 -2.66
CA MET A 212 2.93 -2.09 -4.09
C MET A 212 3.97 -3.14 -4.48
N LEU A 213 3.52 -4.35 -4.87
CA LEU A 213 4.39 -5.39 -5.44
C LEU A 213 4.39 -5.25 -6.96
N TRP A 214 5.57 -5.12 -7.52
CA TRP A 214 5.84 -5.01 -8.93
C TRP A 214 6.69 -6.16 -9.45
N ARG A 215 6.51 -6.49 -10.71
CA ARG A 215 7.54 -7.16 -11.50
C ARG A 215 8.33 -6.07 -12.24
N ARG A 216 9.64 -6.00 -12.03
CA ARG A 216 10.50 -4.95 -12.58
C ARG A 216 10.31 -4.77 -14.08
N GLY A 217 10.36 -5.87 -14.85
CA GLY A 217 10.25 -5.82 -16.29
C GLY A 217 8.95 -5.19 -16.80
N ASP A 218 7.84 -5.35 -16.09
CA ASP A 218 6.55 -4.78 -16.48
C ASP A 218 6.55 -3.25 -16.31
N LEU A 219 7.15 -2.72 -15.23
CA LEU A 219 7.27 -1.28 -15.03
C LEU A 219 8.34 -0.67 -15.95
N ASP A 220 9.46 -1.37 -16.16
CA ASP A 220 10.53 -0.90 -17.04
C ASP A 220 10.07 -0.80 -18.50
N ALA A 221 9.26 -1.75 -18.97
CA ALA A 221 8.62 -1.70 -20.29
C ALA A 221 7.64 -0.53 -20.44
N ALA A 222 7.08 -0.03 -19.33
CA ALA A 222 6.15 1.10 -19.30
C ALA A 222 6.84 2.47 -19.05
N GLY A 223 8.17 2.51 -19.07
CA GLY A 223 8.98 3.73 -18.89
C GLY A 223 9.71 3.83 -17.54
N GLY A 224 9.80 2.72 -16.81
CA GLY A 224 10.56 2.62 -15.57
C GLY A 224 9.89 3.29 -14.37
N ILE A 225 10.65 3.34 -13.28
CA ILE A 225 10.18 3.95 -12.02
C ILE A 225 9.86 5.45 -12.19
N GLU A 226 10.51 6.14 -13.11
CA GLU A 226 10.29 7.53 -13.46
C GLU A 226 8.89 7.80 -14.05
N ALA A 227 8.27 6.78 -14.68
CA ALA A 227 6.90 6.88 -15.18
C ALA A 227 5.88 7.18 -14.06
N LEU A 228 6.19 6.79 -12.82
CA LEU A 228 5.36 7.10 -11.66
C LEU A 228 5.43 8.58 -11.26
N GLY A 229 6.39 9.34 -11.77
CA GLY A 229 6.52 10.79 -11.56
C GLY A 229 5.63 11.65 -12.46
N LYS A 230 4.88 11.07 -13.41
CA LYS A 230 3.95 11.80 -14.29
C LYS A 230 2.73 12.34 -13.57
N GLU A 231 2.42 11.83 -12.37
CA GLU A 231 1.36 12.30 -11.50
C GLU A 231 1.96 12.79 -10.18
N ILE A 232 1.23 13.63 -9.46
CA ILE A 232 1.63 14.08 -8.12
C ILE A 232 1.64 12.91 -7.12
N ALA A 233 0.72 11.97 -7.29
CA ALA A 233 0.61 10.75 -6.48
C ALA A 233 1.14 9.55 -7.26
N GLU A 234 2.18 8.90 -6.77
CA GLU A 234 2.83 7.75 -7.41
C GLU A 234 1.87 6.56 -7.59
N ASP A 235 0.91 6.37 -6.70
CA ASP A 235 -0.10 5.32 -6.79
C ASP A 235 -1.15 5.58 -7.87
N ALA A 236 -1.51 6.84 -8.10
CA ALA A 236 -2.35 7.21 -9.22
C ALA A 236 -1.62 6.96 -10.56
N ALA A 237 -0.35 7.35 -10.65
CA ALA A 237 0.50 7.06 -11.81
C ALA A 237 0.63 5.54 -12.01
N ALA A 238 0.89 4.78 -10.95
CA ALA A 238 0.98 3.32 -10.98
C ALA A 238 -0.29 2.69 -11.57
N THR A 239 -1.46 3.17 -11.16
CA THR A 239 -2.74 2.71 -11.69
C THR A 239 -2.86 2.97 -13.19
N LYS A 240 -2.48 4.17 -13.65
CA LYS A 240 -2.54 4.57 -15.06
C LYS A 240 -1.54 3.77 -15.91
N VAL A 241 -0.32 3.58 -15.41
CA VAL A 241 0.73 2.80 -16.07
C VAL A 241 0.29 1.35 -16.28
N VAL A 242 -0.20 0.69 -15.23
CA VAL A 242 -0.66 -0.71 -15.30
C VAL A 242 -1.82 -0.85 -16.28
N ARG A 243 -2.81 0.04 -16.21
CA ARG A 243 -3.97 0.00 -17.12
C ARG A 243 -3.58 0.33 -18.56
N GLY A 244 -2.63 1.24 -18.77
CA GLY A 244 -2.09 1.57 -20.08
C GLY A 244 -1.37 0.42 -20.76
N ALA A 245 -0.80 -0.49 -19.97
CA ALA A 245 -0.20 -1.75 -20.44
C ALA A 245 -1.23 -2.88 -20.65
N GLY A 246 -2.53 -2.63 -20.48
CA GLY A 246 -3.59 -3.64 -20.59
C GLY A 246 -3.65 -4.62 -19.40
N LEU A 247 -2.89 -4.33 -18.34
CA LEU A 247 -2.82 -5.14 -17.13
C LEU A 247 -3.76 -4.62 -16.03
N LYS A 248 -3.89 -5.38 -14.95
CA LYS A 248 -4.77 -5.06 -13.82
C LYS A 248 -3.98 -4.78 -12.56
N VAL A 249 -4.46 -3.81 -11.78
CA VAL A 249 -4.11 -3.69 -10.37
C VAL A 249 -5.01 -4.61 -9.56
N ARG A 250 -4.42 -5.44 -8.69
CA ARG A 250 -5.15 -6.33 -7.78
C ARG A 250 -4.85 -5.99 -6.35
N LEU A 251 -5.81 -6.23 -5.49
CA LEU A 251 -5.63 -6.04 -4.06
C LEU A 251 -5.38 -7.38 -3.36
N VAL A 252 -4.53 -7.33 -2.34
CA VAL A 252 -4.35 -8.48 -1.44
C VAL A 252 -5.70 -8.89 -0.84
N ASN A 253 -5.92 -10.19 -0.67
CA ASN A 253 -7.17 -10.65 -0.06
C ASN A 253 -7.29 -10.29 1.42
N ARG A 254 -6.16 -10.19 2.13
CA ARG A 254 -6.08 -9.73 3.52
C ARG A 254 -5.25 -8.46 3.58
N PRO A 255 -5.85 -7.32 3.92
CA PRO A 255 -5.14 -6.05 3.96
C PRO A 255 -4.07 -6.05 5.04
N LEU A 256 -3.09 -5.19 4.84
CA LEU A 256 -1.98 -5.02 5.76
C LEU A 256 -2.30 -3.93 6.77
N ALA A 257 -1.95 -4.18 8.02
CA ALA A 257 -2.25 -3.28 9.11
C ALA A 257 -1.33 -2.05 9.12
N GLN A 258 -1.89 -0.92 9.51
CA GLN A 258 -1.20 0.33 9.76
C GLN A 258 -1.52 0.77 11.19
N PRO A 259 -0.62 0.57 12.16
CA PRO A 259 -0.78 1.11 13.50
C PRO A 259 -0.81 2.65 13.45
N LEU A 260 -1.83 3.26 14.04
CA LEU A 260 -2.02 4.72 13.97
C LEU A 260 -1.39 5.44 15.16
N GLY A 261 -1.56 4.90 16.38
CA GLY A 261 -1.20 5.61 17.59
C GLY A 261 -2.01 6.90 17.77
N ARG A 262 -1.43 7.85 18.46
CA ARG A 262 -2.08 9.12 18.74
C ARG A 262 -2.08 10.03 17.53
N ARG A 263 -3.22 10.68 17.27
CA ARG A 263 -3.40 11.66 16.20
C ARG A 263 -4.14 12.87 16.74
N SER A 264 -3.76 14.07 16.27
CA SER A 264 -4.52 15.28 16.50
C SER A 264 -5.58 15.51 15.42
N ALA A 265 -6.58 16.34 15.71
CA ALA A 265 -7.58 16.78 14.74
C ALA A 265 -6.94 17.36 13.47
N ALA A 266 -5.91 18.18 13.64
CA ALA A 266 -5.24 18.86 12.54
C ALA A 266 -4.51 17.86 11.62
N GLU A 267 -3.83 16.85 12.17
CA GLU A 267 -3.17 15.80 11.39
C GLU A 267 -4.17 15.01 10.55
N VAL A 268 -5.29 14.58 11.17
CA VAL A 268 -6.33 13.82 10.47
C VAL A 268 -6.95 14.68 9.36
N TRP A 269 -7.34 15.93 9.66
CA TRP A 269 -7.92 16.84 8.69
C TRP A 269 -6.98 17.12 7.51
N ASN A 270 -5.74 17.49 7.80
CA ASN A 270 -4.75 17.83 6.77
C ASN A 270 -4.45 16.62 5.85
N ARG A 271 -4.42 15.40 6.42
CA ARG A 271 -4.24 14.18 5.63
C ARG A 271 -5.43 13.93 4.70
N GLN A 272 -6.66 14.03 5.21
CA GLN A 272 -7.86 13.84 4.39
C GLN A 272 -7.97 14.90 3.28
N LEU A 273 -7.69 16.15 3.61
CA LEU A 273 -7.68 17.25 2.64
C LEU A 273 -6.60 17.04 1.56
N ARG A 274 -5.41 16.61 1.94
CA ARG A 274 -4.34 16.28 1.00
C ARG A 274 -4.77 15.15 0.06
N TRP A 275 -5.36 14.08 0.58
CA TRP A 275 -5.81 12.96 -0.25
C TRP A 275 -6.97 13.33 -1.17
N ALA A 276 -7.89 14.17 -0.73
CA ALA A 276 -8.96 14.68 -1.57
C ALA A 276 -8.41 15.53 -2.74
N ARG A 277 -7.44 16.41 -2.45
CA ARG A 277 -6.76 17.22 -3.48
C ARG A 277 -5.98 16.36 -4.47
N LEU A 278 -5.25 15.35 -4.01
CA LEU A 278 -4.51 14.43 -4.87
C LEU A 278 -5.45 13.65 -5.79
N ARG A 279 -6.55 13.11 -5.27
CA ARG A 279 -7.55 12.40 -6.07
C ARG A 279 -8.15 13.29 -7.15
N ARG A 280 -8.57 14.50 -6.78
CA ARG A 280 -9.10 15.48 -7.74
C ARG A 280 -8.09 15.84 -8.84
N ALA A 281 -6.81 15.99 -8.47
CA ALA A 281 -5.75 16.31 -9.45
C ALA A 281 -5.44 15.14 -10.39
N SER A 282 -5.53 13.89 -9.90
CA SER A 282 -5.15 12.71 -10.66
C SER A 282 -6.29 12.12 -11.52
N PHE A 283 -7.55 12.38 -11.13
CA PHE A 283 -8.73 11.82 -11.81
C PHE A 283 -9.80 12.89 -12.01
N LEU A 284 -10.13 13.18 -13.29
CA LEU A 284 -11.05 14.26 -13.70
C LEU A 284 -12.50 14.11 -13.20
N LEU A 285 -12.92 12.92 -12.79
CA LEU A 285 -14.28 12.61 -12.33
C LEU A 285 -14.41 12.51 -10.81
N TYR A 286 -13.43 13.04 -10.06
CA TYR A 286 -13.47 13.08 -8.60
C TYR A 286 -13.86 14.46 -8.10
#